data_bead457de8b236ac06a99fe83dbcb37f
#
_entry.id   bead457de8b236ac06a99fe83dbcb37f
#
_cell.length_a   1.000
_cell.length_b   1.000
_cell.length_c   1.000
_cell.angle_alpha   90.00
_cell.angle_beta   90.00
_cell.angle_gamma   90.00
#
_symmetry.space_group_name_H-M   'P 1'
#
loop_
_entity.id
_entity.type
_entity.pdbx_description
1 polymer ?
#
loop_
_entity_poly.entity_id
_entity_poly.type
_entity_poly.pdbx_seq_one_letter_code
_entity_poly.pdbx_strand_id
1 'polypeptide(L)'
;MTKLKKILTIAFTALLAISLTACGASKSSSNSSGDKKEVKIGATSGPYADMVNKAIKPLLEKKGYSVKVTEFSDYIQPNKALNSGELDANLFQHKIYMKKFAEQNNMDLTALVPVPTAPMGLYSDKVKDLKDLPDGAEVTLPNDPSNAARAYALLAAADLIKIKPDTDVLKITKNDVIENPKNLKFTE
;
A
#
# COMPACT_ATOMS: atom_id res chain seq x y z
N MET A 1 13.32 -21.16 -71.37
CA MET A 1 13.98 -20.85 -70.07
C MET A 1 15.33 -21.53 -70.08
N THR A 2 16.37 -20.74 -70.09
CA THR A 2 17.75 -21.18 -70.33
C THR A 2 18.30 -22.02 -69.11
N LYS A 3 19.14 -23.00 -69.48
CA LYS A 3 19.79 -23.89 -68.48
C LYS A 3 20.39 -23.15 -67.29
N LEU A 4 20.82 -21.90 -67.52
CA LEU A 4 21.38 -21.02 -66.47
C LEU A 4 20.34 -20.63 -65.39
N LYS A 5 19.07 -20.40 -65.75
CA LYS A 5 18.00 -20.10 -64.75
C LYS A 5 17.68 -21.31 -63.88
N LYS A 6 17.73 -22.52 -64.41
CA LYS A 6 17.53 -23.77 -63.64
C LYS A 6 18.64 -24.02 -62.63
N ILE A 7 19.91 -23.75 -63.04
CA ILE A 7 21.08 -23.90 -62.15
C ILE A 7 21.03 -22.87 -61.02
N LEU A 8 20.59 -21.62 -61.32
CA LEU A 8 20.48 -20.56 -60.27
C LEU A 8 19.38 -20.87 -59.27
N THR A 9 18.25 -21.48 -59.72
CA THR A 9 17.13 -21.85 -58.81
C THR A 9 17.53 -23.01 -57.88
N ILE A 10 18.31 -23.99 -58.40
CA ILE A 10 18.79 -25.13 -57.62
C ILE A 10 19.85 -24.67 -56.58
N ALA A 11 20.74 -23.74 -56.97
CA ALA A 11 21.74 -23.18 -56.03
C ALA A 11 21.10 -22.37 -54.88
N PHE A 12 20.00 -21.63 -55.18
CA PHE A 12 19.29 -20.82 -54.17
C PHE A 12 18.50 -21.69 -53.20
N THR A 13 17.89 -22.80 -53.63
CA THR A 13 17.20 -23.77 -52.77
C THR A 13 18.17 -24.58 -51.90
N ALA A 14 19.38 -24.88 -52.39
CA ALA A 14 20.39 -25.58 -51.61
C ALA A 14 20.99 -24.69 -50.50
N LEU A 15 21.11 -23.37 -50.71
CA LEU A 15 21.58 -22.44 -49.68
C LEU A 15 20.55 -22.23 -48.58
N LEU A 16 19.25 -22.31 -48.86
CA LEU A 16 18.17 -22.16 -47.87
C LEU A 16 18.05 -23.40 -46.94
N ALA A 17 18.47 -24.57 -47.39
CA ALA A 17 18.40 -25.82 -46.63
C ALA A 17 19.53 -25.96 -45.60
N ILE A 18 20.63 -25.22 -45.74
CA ILE A 18 21.78 -25.28 -44.80
C ILE A 18 21.64 -24.37 -43.59
N SER A 19 20.72 -23.38 -43.65
CA SER A 19 20.47 -22.44 -42.56
C SER A 19 19.54 -22.94 -41.45
N LEU A 20 18.93 -24.13 -41.61
CA LEU A 20 18.04 -24.72 -40.60
C LEU A 20 18.68 -25.74 -39.66
N THR A 21 19.96 -26.07 -39.80
CA THR A 21 20.63 -27.06 -38.95
C THR A 21 21.57 -26.45 -37.89
N ALA A 22 21.60 -25.12 -37.74
CA ALA A 22 22.43 -24.43 -36.75
C ALA A 22 21.72 -24.17 -35.37
N CYS A 23 20.53 -24.76 -35.15
CA CYS A 23 19.86 -24.74 -33.86
C CYS A 23 19.84 -26.12 -33.19
N GLY A 24 21.04 -26.68 -32.94
CA GLY A 24 21.13 -27.95 -32.26
C GLY A 24 22.40 -28.04 -31.41
N ALA A 25 22.24 -27.94 -30.10
CA ALA A 25 23.23 -28.17 -29.06
C ALA A 25 24.01 -26.96 -28.54
N SER A 26 23.31 -25.88 -28.17
CA SER A 26 23.73 -25.21 -26.94
C SER A 26 23.18 -26.05 -25.79
N LYS A 27 24.02 -26.83 -25.14
CA LYS A 27 23.83 -27.26 -23.77
C LYS A 27 23.74 -25.97 -22.97
N SER A 28 22.54 -25.42 -22.88
CA SER A 28 22.19 -24.47 -21.83
C SER A 28 22.39 -25.25 -20.52
N SER A 29 23.51 -25.04 -19.88
CA SER A 29 23.62 -25.28 -18.45
C SER A 29 22.51 -24.45 -17.86
N SER A 30 21.34 -25.07 -17.64
CA SER A 30 20.36 -24.58 -16.73
C SER A 30 21.01 -24.63 -15.35
N ASN A 31 21.79 -23.59 -15.05
CA ASN A 31 21.90 -23.13 -13.68
C ASN A 31 20.45 -22.76 -13.32
N SER A 32 19.73 -23.70 -12.74
CA SER A 32 18.51 -23.45 -12.03
C SER A 32 18.86 -22.73 -10.71
N SER A 33 19.32 -21.50 -10.78
CA SER A 33 18.94 -20.51 -9.81
C SER A 33 17.42 -20.41 -10.01
N GLY A 34 16.67 -21.21 -9.22
CA GLY A 34 15.23 -21.18 -9.25
C GLY A 34 14.84 -19.72 -9.12
N ASP A 35 14.13 -19.20 -10.15
CA ASP A 35 13.64 -17.82 -10.13
C ASP A 35 12.89 -17.62 -8.84
N LYS A 36 13.50 -16.87 -7.92
CA LYS A 36 12.86 -16.54 -6.64
C LYS A 36 11.60 -15.81 -6.99
N LYS A 37 10.47 -16.38 -6.61
CA LYS A 37 9.18 -15.76 -6.84
C LYS A 37 9.17 -14.38 -6.17
N GLU A 38 9.12 -13.32 -6.96
CA GLU A 38 9.08 -11.95 -6.45
C GLU A 38 7.73 -11.65 -5.79
N VAL A 39 7.77 -10.98 -4.64
CA VAL A 39 6.59 -10.45 -3.94
C VAL A 39 6.79 -8.96 -3.73
N LYS A 40 5.87 -8.15 -4.21
CA LYS A 40 5.88 -6.69 -4.13
C LYS A 40 4.93 -6.23 -3.03
N ILE A 41 5.46 -5.60 -1.99
CA ILE A 41 4.69 -5.15 -0.83
C ILE A 41 4.76 -3.63 -0.73
N GLY A 42 3.59 -2.98 -0.68
CA GLY A 42 3.47 -1.56 -0.37
C GLY A 42 3.26 -1.32 1.12
N ALA A 43 3.89 -0.30 1.68
CA ALA A 43 3.64 0.13 3.05
C ALA A 43 3.72 1.65 3.17
N THR A 44 3.02 2.25 4.14
CA THR A 44 3.29 3.65 4.47
C THR A 44 4.54 3.76 5.32
N SER A 45 5.30 4.84 5.10
CA SER A 45 6.54 5.13 5.84
C SER A 45 6.33 5.11 7.36
N GLY A 46 7.36 4.74 8.09
CA GLY A 46 7.33 4.61 9.54
C GLY A 46 6.97 3.20 10.02
N PRO A 47 6.09 3.01 11.04
CA PRO A 47 5.90 1.72 11.71
C PRO A 47 5.51 0.56 10.79
N TYR A 48 4.73 0.82 9.76
CA TYR A 48 4.30 -0.22 8.82
C TYR A 48 5.41 -0.63 7.85
N ALA A 49 6.15 0.33 7.29
CA ALA A 49 7.34 0.03 6.50
C ALA A 49 8.41 -0.71 7.32
N ASP A 50 8.61 -0.30 8.57
CA ASP A 50 9.49 -1.00 9.52
C ASP A 50 9.05 -2.45 9.76
N MET A 51 7.77 -2.69 9.95
CA MET A 51 7.23 -4.04 10.13
C MET A 51 7.47 -4.92 8.89
N VAL A 52 7.24 -4.37 7.69
CA VAL A 52 7.53 -5.09 6.46
C VAL A 52 9.03 -5.38 6.35
N ASN A 53 9.88 -4.37 6.51
CA ASN A 53 11.33 -4.50 6.28
C ASN A 53 12.03 -5.36 7.34
N LYS A 54 11.63 -5.22 8.63
CA LYS A 54 12.33 -5.86 9.76
C LYS A 54 11.75 -7.24 10.14
N ALA A 55 10.49 -7.52 9.77
CA ALA A 55 9.84 -8.78 10.13
C ALA A 55 9.35 -9.58 8.92
N ILE A 56 8.48 -9.02 8.07
CA ILE A 56 7.80 -9.78 7.00
C ILE A 56 8.79 -10.18 5.90
N LYS A 57 9.56 -9.23 5.38
CA LYS A 57 10.54 -9.45 4.32
C LYS A 57 11.55 -10.55 4.66
N PRO A 58 12.26 -10.52 5.82
CA PRO A 58 13.20 -11.57 6.16
C PRO A 58 12.58 -12.97 6.27
N LEU A 59 11.31 -13.05 6.73
CA LEU A 59 10.59 -14.32 6.83
C LEU A 59 10.23 -14.89 5.46
N LEU A 60 9.81 -14.04 4.52
CA LEU A 60 9.53 -14.45 3.15
C LEU A 60 10.80 -14.83 2.40
N GLU A 61 11.90 -14.09 2.58
CA GLU A 61 13.18 -14.39 1.96
C GLU A 61 13.75 -15.73 2.44
N LYS A 62 13.59 -16.09 3.73
CA LYS A 62 13.92 -17.42 4.25
C LYS A 62 13.09 -18.53 3.59
N LYS A 63 11.92 -18.25 3.09
CA LYS A 63 11.06 -19.17 2.35
C LYS A 63 11.34 -19.20 0.85
N GLY A 64 12.38 -18.48 0.38
CA GLY A 64 12.80 -18.48 -1.02
C GLY A 64 12.14 -17.43 -1.90
N TYR A 65 11.39 -16.48 -1.33
CA TYR A 65 10.84 -15.35 -2.09
C TYR A 65 11.91 -14.24 -2.25
N SER A 66 11.78 -13.43 -3.29
CA SER A 66 12.41 -12.12 -3.42
C SER A 66 11.38 -11.07 -3.01
N VAL A 67 11.68 -10.17 -2.07
CA VAL A 67 10.70 -9.20 -1.59
C VAL A 67 11.12 -7.78 -1.95
N LYS A 68 10.29 -7.12 -2.78
CA LYS A 68 10.43 -5.71 -3.11
C LYS A 68 9.44 -4.89 -2.27
N VAL A 69 9.96 -3.90 -1.54
CA VAL A 69 9.14 -3.00 -0.72
C VAL A 69 9.05 -1.63 -1.38
N THR A 70 7.85 -1.10 -1.48
CA THR A 70 7.58 0.27 -1.94
C THR A 70 6.96 1.07 -0.80
N GLU A 71 7.58 2.19 -0.43
CA GLU A 71 7.06 3.06 0.61
C GLU A 71 6.23 4.20 0.01
N PHE A 72 5.13 4.51 0.68
CA PHE A 72 4.19 5.56 0.31
C PHE A 72 4.07 6.60 1.42
N SER A 73 3.85 7.84 1.05
CA SER A 73 3.63 8.97 1.98
C SER A 73 2.16 9.30 2.19
N ASP A 74 1.24 8.57 1.53
CA ASP A 74 -0.21 8.78 1.61
C ASP A 74 -0.98 7.47 1.75
N TYR A 75 -2.30 7.56 2.00
CA TYR A 75 -3.18 6.40 2.21
C TYR A 75 -4.02 6.02 0.98
N ILE A 76 -3.85 6.72 -0.14
CA ILE A 76 -4.60 6.49 -1.38
C ILE A 76 -3.83 5.59 -2.34
N GLN A 77 -2.55 5.92 -2.57
CA GLN A 77 -1.72 5.24 -3.56
C GLN A 77 -1.48 3.76 -3.27
N PRO A 78 -1.28 3.30 -2.02
CA PRO A 78 -1.07 1.87 -1.75
C PRO A 78 -2.21 0.98 -2.22
N ASN A 79 -3.47 1.43 -2.08
CA ASN A 79 -4.63 0.67 -2.56
C ASN A 79 -4.79 0.75 -4.08
N LYS A 80 -4.49 1.88 -4.70
CA LYS A 80 -4.49 2.01 -6.17
C LYS A 80 -3.44 1.11 -6.82
N ALA A 81 -2.21 1.11 -6.29
CA ALA A 81 -1.12 0.25 -6.76
C ALA A 81 -1.43 -1.24 -6.58
N LEU A 82 -2.10 -1.62 -5.48
CA LEU A 82 -2.58 -2.99 -5.30
C LEU A 82 -3.66 -3.35 -6.33
N ASN A 83 -4.64 -2.50 -6.53
CA ASN A 83 -5.73 -2.73 -7.46
C ASN A 83 -5.26 -2.78 -8.93
N SER A 84 -4.21 -2.04 -9.28
CA SER A 84 -3.60 -2.07 -10.63
C SER A 84 -2.68 -3.27 -10.88
N GLY A 85 -2.36 -4.06 -9.83
CA GLY A 85 -1.43 -5.18 -9.92
C GLY A 85 0.06 -4.77 -9.86
N GLU A 86 0.35 -3.51 -9.54
CA GLU A 86 1.73 -3.07 -9.29
C GLU A 86 2.29 -3.64 -7.98
N LEU A 87 1.41 -3.96 -7.04
CA LEU A 87 1.70 -4.61 -5.76
C LEU A 87 0.95 -5.94 -5.66
N ASP A 88 1.52 -6.89 -4.92
CA ASP A 88 0.86 -8.15 -4.54
C ASP A 88 0.16 -8.03 -3.18
N ALA A 89 0.63 -7.14 -2.31
CA ALA A 89 0.05 -6.84 -1.02
C ALA A 89 0.37 -5.42 -0.55
N ASN A 90 -0.40 -4.90 0.39
CA ASN A 90 -0.02 -3.70 1.13
C ASN A 90 -0.22 -3.86 2.64
N LEU A 91 0.49 -3.04 3.42
CA LEU A 91 0.38 -2.97 4.87
C LEU A 91 0.41 -1.52 5.33
N PHE A 92 -0.77 -0.96 5.68
CA PHE A 92 -0.84 0.41 6.19
C PHE A 92 -2.18 0.73 6.88
N GLN A 93 -3.24 -0.01 6.58
CA GLN A 93 -4.62 0.40 6.84
C GLN A 93 -5.34 -0.52 7.82
N HIS A 94 -6.22 0.03 8.63
CA HIS A 94 -7.16 -0.77 9.39
C HIS A 94 -8.36 -1.21 8.53
N LYS A 95 -9.03 -2.28 8.94
CA LYS A 95 -10.08 -2.94 8.15
C LYS A 95 -11.25 -2.00 7.78
N ILE A 96 -11.59 -1.04 8.64
CA ILE A 96 -12.70 -0.10 8.38
C ILE A 96 -12.35 0.83 7.23
N TYR A 97 -11.14 1.41 7.25
CA TYR A 97 -10.63 2.23 6.14
C TYR A 97 -10.60 1.43 4.84
N MET A 98 -10.02 0.23 4.85
CA MET A 98 -9.94 -0.65 3.67
C MET A 98 -11.33 -0.86 3.04
N LYS A 99 -12.33 -1.23 3.85
CA LYS A 99 -13.69 -1.46 3.36
C LYS A 99 -14.31 -0.22 2.74
N LYS A 100 -14.26 0.93 3.46
CA LYS A 100 -14.82 2.19 2.95
C LYS A 100 -14.12 2.65 1.68
N PHE A 101 -12.79 2.56 1.64
CA PHE A 101 -12.01 2.92 0.45
C PHE A 101 -12.36 2.04 -0.75
N ALA A 102 -12.45 0.73 -0.54
CA ALA A 102 -12.82 -0.24 -1.57
C ALA A 102 -14.23 0.03 -2.13
N GLU A 103 -15.22 0.26 -1.26
CA GLU A 103 -16.58 0.62 -1.65
C GLU A 103 -16.63 1.91 -2.47
N GLN A 104 -15.98 2.98 -2.00
CA GLN A 104 -15.97 4.29 -2.65
C GLN A 104 -15.26 4.29 -4.02
N ASN A 105 -14.29 3.40 -4.21
CA ASN A 105 -13.49 3.33 -5.43
C ASN A 105 -13.81 2.12 -6.30
N ASN A 106 -14.85 1.34 -5.96
CA ASN A 106 -15.26 0.13 -6.67
C ASN A 106 -14.11 -0.87 -6.84
N MET A 107 -13.38 -1.14 -5.75
CA MET A 107 -12.25 -2.07 -5.68
C MET A 107 -12.62 -3.34 -4.91
N ASP A 108 -12.07 -4.47 -5.31
CA ASP A 108 -12.18 -5.73 -4.57
C ASP A 108 -10.89 -5.98 -3.78
N LEU A 109 -10.88 -5.55 -2.51
CA LEU A 109 -9.75 -5.69 -1.61
C LEU A 109 -10.04 -6.70 -0.51
N THR A 110 -9.14 -7.67 -0.33
CA THR A 110 -9.26 -8.71 0.69
C THR A 110 -8.17 -8.57 1.76
N ALA A 111 -8.59 -8.65 3.03
CA ALA A 111 -7.64 -8.68 4.15
C ALA A 111 -7.03 -10.08 4.30
N LEU A 112 -5.71 -10.19 4.25
CA LEU A 112 -4.99 -11.45 4.41
C LEU A 112 -4.87 -11.86 5.88
N VAL A 113 -4.28 -10.98 6.70
CA VAL A 113 -4.04 -11.23 8.12
C VAL A 113 -4.04 -9.89 8.88
N PRO A 114 -4.65 -9.83 10.07
CA PRO A 114 -4.55 -8.64 10.90
C PRO A 114 -3.16 -8.54 11.55
N VAL A 115 -2.65 -7.32 11.61
CA VAL A 115 -1.46 -6.95 12.38
C VAL A 115 -1.83 -5.86 13.38
N PRO A 116 -1.03 -5.62 14.44
CA PRO A 116 -1.29 -4.52 15.37
C PRO A 116 -1.42 -3.18 14.64
N THR A 117 -2.49 -2.45 14.94
CA THR A 117 -2.69 -1.09 14.41
C THR A 117 -1.91 -0.09 15.26
N ALA A 118 -1.18 0.82 14.61
CA ALA A 118 -0.52 1.91 15.29
C ALA A 118 -1.54 2.77 16.07
N PRO A 119 -1.27 3.16 17.31
CA PRO A 119 -2.12 4.07 18.05
C PRO A 119 -2.14 5.44 17.40
N MET A 120 -3.26 6.16 17.58
CA MET A 120 -3.35 7.56 17.21
C MET A 120 -2.89 8.39 18.42
N GLY A 121 -2.20 9.51 18.19
CA GLY A 121 -1.72 10.41 19.22
C GLY A 121 -2.01 11.86 18.88
N LEU A 122 -2.01 12.73 19.90
CA LEU A 122 -1.98 14.18 19.76
C LEU A 122 -0.52 14.63 19.79
N TYR A 123 -0.14 15.46 18.84
CA TYR A 123 1.23 15.97 18.68
C TYR A 123 1.21 17.50 18.60
N SER A 124 2.19 18.17 19.17
CA SER A 124 2.35 19.61 19.06
C SER A 124 3.81 20.02 19.21
N ASP A 125 4.24 20.98 18.39
CA ASP A 125 5.52 21.65 18.56
C ASP A 125 5.38 22.93 19.42
N LYS A 126 4.14 23.38 19.67
CA LYS A 126 3.84 24.65 20.36
C LYS A 126 3.61 24.47 21.86
N VAL A 127 2.97 23.38 22.27
CA VAL A 127 2.64 23.09 23.65
C VAL A 127 3.18 21.72 24.06
N LYS A 128 3.59 21.56 25.30
CA LYS A 128 4.15 20.31 25.84
C LYS A 128 3.13 19.49 26.62
N ASP A 129 2.06 20.12 27.06
CA ASP A 129 1.02 19.49 27.88
C ASP A 129 -0.36 19.95 27.38
N LEU A 130 -1.36 19.06 27.44
CA LEU A 130 -2.74 19.36 27.03
C LEU A 130 -3.37 20.48 27.85
N LYS A 131 -3.00 20.64 29.12
CA LYS A 131 -3.47 21.74 29.98
C LYS A 131 -3.05 23.11 29.48
N ASP A 132 -1.90 23.19 28.78
CA ASP A 132 -1.34 24.43 28.25
C ASP A 132 -1.91 24.77 26.86
N LEU A 133 -2.82 23.96 26.33
CA LEU A 133 -3.46 24.20 25.03
C LEU A 133 -4.31 25.48 25.12
N PRO A 134 -4.04 26.53 24.30
CA PRO A 134 -4.75 27.78 24.37
C PRO A 134 -6.18 27.67 23.84
N ASP A 135 -7.05 28.57 24.32
CA ASP A 135 -8.38 28.72 23.75
C ASP A 135 -8.30 29.09 22.26
N GLY A 136 -9.17 28.50 21.45
CA GLY A 136 -9.19 28.68 20.01
C GLY A 136 -8.05 28.02 19.27
N ALA A 137 -7.28 27.12 19.91
CA ALA A 137 -6.24 26.38 19.24
C ALA A 137 -6.76 25.62 18.02
N GLU A 138 -5.95 25.61 16.96
CA GLU A 138 -6.23 24.86 15.74
C GLU A 138 -5.73 23.42 15.90
N VAL A 139 -6.61 22.46 15.57
CA VAL A 139 -6.33 21.01 15.61
C VAL A 139 -6.56 20.46 14.21
N THR A 140 -5.50 19.96 13.58
CA THR A 140 -5.60 19.28 12.29
C THR A 140 -6.01 17.85 12.50
N LEU A 141 -7.00 17.39 11.77
CA LEU A 141 -7.57 16.06 11.81
C LEU A 141 -7.33 15.32 10.47
N PRO A 142 -7.37 13.98 10.46
CA PRO A 142 -7.41 13.22 9.22
C PRO A 142 -8.63 13.60 8.38
N ASN A 143 -8.44 13.72 7.07
CA ASN A 143 -9.51 14.06 6.12
C ASN A 143 -10.33 12.86 5.62
N ASP A 144 -10.04 11.64 6.09
CA ASP A 144 -10.89 10.50 5.85
C ASP A 144 -11.84 10.25 7.03
N PRO A 145 -13.11 9.91 6.77
CA PRO A 145 -14.13 9.80 7.83
C PRO A 145 -13.80 8.77 8.92
N SER A 146 -13.08 7.70 8.59
CA SER A 146 -12.78 6.63 9.53
C SER A 146 -11.70 7.02 10.53
N ASN A 147 -10.67 7.75 10.11
CA ASN A 147 -9.64 8.27 11.00
C ASN A 147 -10.05 9.58 11.66
N ALA A 148 -10.88 10.43 11.01
CA ALA A 148 -11.50 11.59 11.65
C ALA A 148 -12.34 11.17 12.87
N ALA A 149 -13.18 10.14 12.75
CA ALA A 149 -13.93 9.60 13.88
C ALA A 149 -13.03 9.15 15.04
N ARG A 150 -11.91 8.48 14.74
CA ARG A 150 -10.91 8.10 15.75
C ARG A 150 -10.26 9.31 16.41
N ALA A 151 -10.00 10.37 15.65
CA ALA A 151 -9.41 11.60 16.19
C ALA A 151 -10.39 12.33 17.14
N TYR A 152 -11.66 12.44 16.77
CA TYR A 152 -12.68 12.96 17.68
C TYR A 152 -12.83 12.13 18.96
N ALA A 153 -12.81 10.79 18.83
CA ALA A 153 -12.83 9.91 19.99
C ALA A 153 -11.62 10.11 20.91
N LEU A 154 -10.43 10.33 20.32
CA LEU A 154 -9.21 10.63 21.09
C LEU A 154 -9.32 11.97 21.80
N LEU A 155 -9.82 13.03 21.14
CA LEU A 155 -10.04 14.34 21.76
C LEU A 155 -11.04 14.25 22.91
N ALA A 156 -12.09 13.45 22.78
CA ALA A 156 -13.06 13.21 23.84
C ALA A 156 -12.44 12.43 25.03
N ALA A 157 -11.64 11.41 24.74
CA ALA A 157 -10.93 10.66 25.77
C ALA A 157 -9.86 11.49 26.52
N ALA A 158 -9.41 12.59 25.92
CA ALA A 158 -8.52 13.57 26.51
C ALA A 158 -9.26 14.75 27.21
N ASP A 159 -10.59 14.65 27.38
CA ASP A 159 -11.46 15.68 27.97
C ASP A 159 -11.38 17.06 27.28
N LEU A 160 -10.94 17.10 26.03
CA LEU A 160 -10.86 18.33 25.25
C LEU A 160 -12.20 18.72 24.60
N ILE A 161 -13.05 17.72 24.35
CA ILE A 161 -14.41 17.90 23.82
C ILE A 161 -15.36 16.90 24.47
N LYS A 162 -16.68 17.11 24.33
CA LYS A 162 -17.67 16.07 24.61
C LYS A 162 -18.42 15.69 23.35
N ILE A 163 -18.65 14.40 23.20
CA ILE A 163 -19.40 13.81 22.10
C ILE A 163 -20.81 13.49 22.62
N LYS A 164 -21.79 13.62 21.73
CA LYS A 164 -23.19 13.25 21.99
C LYS A 164 -23.25 11.80 22.50
N PRO A 165 -24.01 11.52 23.59
CA PRO A 165 -24.22 10.15 24.08
C PRO A 165 -24.70 9.21 22.97
N ASP A 166 -24.34 7.93 23.10
CA ASP A 166 -24.75 6.84 22.19
C ASP A 166 -24.28 7.00 20.72
N THR A 167 -23.37 7.93 20.45
CA THR A 167 -22.76 8.04 19.11
C THR A 167 -21.84 6.84 18.84
N ASP A 168 -22.00 6.21 17.69
CA ASP A 168 -21.10 5.15 17.23
C ASP A 168 -19.68 5.73 17.07
N VAL A 169 -18.75 5.25 17.88
CA VAL A 169 -17.34 5.72 17.92
C VAL A 169 -16.61 5.61 16.58
N LEU A 170 -17.11 4.79 15.65
CA LEU A 170 -16.55 4.62 14.30
C LEU A 170 -17.13 5.60 13.27
N LYS A 171 -18.08 6.44 13.69
CA LYS A 171 -18.82 7.36 12.82
C LYS A 171 -18.89 8.79 13.35
N ILE A 172 -18.17 9.09 14.43
CA ILE A 172 -18.15 10.43 15.03
C ILE A 172 -17.71 11.46 13.97
N THR A 173 -18.45 12.56 13.93
CA THR A 173 -18.19 13.72 13.08
C THR A 173 -18.13 14.98 13.92
N LYS A 174 -17.75 16.11 13.32
CA LYS A 174 -17.81 17.42 13.96
C LYS A 174 -19.21 17.75 14.51
N ASN A 175 -20.27 17.26 13.88
CA ASN A 175 -21.67 17.54 14.27
C ASN A 175 -22.09 16.80 15.56
N ASP A 176 -21.30 15.82 16.00
CA ASP A 176 -21.55 15.08 17.22
C ASP A 176 -20.84 15.69 18.44
N VAL A 177 -20.02 16.73 18.23
CA VAL A 177 -19.37 17.49 19.31
C VAL A 177 -20.41 18.40 19.96
N ILE A 178 -20.77 18.14 21.22
CA ILE A 178 -21.74 18.90 22.00
C ILE A 178 -21.11 19.91 22.97
N GLU A 179 -19.87 19.69 23.39
CA GLU A 179 -19.11 20.66 24.17
C GLU A 179 -17.67 20.77 23.63
N ASN A 180 -17.19 21.99 23.56
CA ASN A 180 -15.82 22.33 23.14
C ASN A 180 -15.33 23.50 24.03
N PRO A 181 -14.94 23.22 25.29
CA PRO A 181 -14.67 24.24 26.30
C PRO A 181 -13.55 25.20 25.92
N LYS A 182 -12.59 24.73 25.14
CA LYS A 182 -11.45 25.55 24.67
C LYS A 182 -11.67 26.16 23.27
N ASN A 183 -12.89 26.10 22.74
CA ASN A 183 -13.21 26.64 21.41
C ASN A 183 -12.23 26.17 20.32
N LEU A 184 -11.79 24.90 20.36
CA LEU A 184 -10.85 24.35 19.40
C LEU A 184 -11.40 24.45 17.98
N LYS A 185 -10.53 24.80 17.05
CA LYS A 185 -10.84 24.89 15.62
C LYS A 185 -10.35 23.63 14.92
N PHE A 186 -11.25 22.90 14.27
CA PHE A 186 -10.93 21.66 13.57
C PHE A 186 -10.77 21.91 12.08
N THR A 187 -9.63 21.46 11.53
CA THR A 187 -9.29 21.49 10.09
C THR A 187 -8.99 20.05 9.65
N GLU A 188 -9.70 19.59 8.59
CA GLU A 188 -9.52 18.26 7.97
C GLU A 188 -8.69 18.33 6.70
#